data_0a400ada918bb67b600a6c0774c46940
#
_entry.id   0a400ada918bb67b600a6c0774c46940
#
_cell.length_a   1.000
_cell.length_b   1.000
_cell.length_c   1.000
_cell.angle_alpha   90.00
_cell.angle_beta   90.00
_cell.angle_gamma   90.00
#
_symmetry.space_group_name_H-M   'P 1'
#
loop_
_entity.id
_entity.type
_entity.pdbx_description
1 polymer ?
#
loop_
_entity_poly.entity_id
_entity_poly.type
_entity_poly.pdbx_seq_one_letter_code
_entity_poly.pdbx_strand_id
1 'polypeptide(L)'
;MRSVVAILAVVTAALASCAPDYAHTAFRCDAERPCPTGQTCYAGRCRRGLPTGDGVACGAVTCDASHLCCVGPDNPPRCIAASDVCPGTAALCDGSEDCQPGDRCCADGNAVFCDASCGQYACRDNADCPSTEPNCCRADTPWGVCSEAGC
;
A
#
# COMPACT_ATOMS: atom_id res chain seq x y z
N MET A 1 39.00 -22.61 -29.01
CA MET A 1 37.54 -22.62 -28.85
C MET A 1 37.04 -22.52 -27.38
N ARG A 2 37.82 -22.89 -26.33
CA ARG A 2 37.39 -22.81 -24.93
C ARG A 2 37.27 -21.36 -24.36
N SER A 3 38.06 -20.41 -24.85
CA SER A 3 38.08 -19.03 -24.34
C SER A 3 36.89 -18.18 -24.76
N VAL A 4 36.29 -18.43 -25.92
CA VAL A 4 35.14 -17.65 -26.44
C VAL A 4 33.85 -17.97 -25.67
N VAL A 5 33.66 -19.24 -25.25
CA VAL A 5 32.50 -19.67 -24.49
C VAL A 5 32.48 -19.05 -23.09
N ALA A 6 33.65 -18.90 -22.44
CA ALA A 6 33.74 -18.30 -21.12
C ALA A 6 33.38 -16.79 -21.12
N ILE A 7 33.75 -16.05 -22.19
CA ILE A 7 33.46 -14.61 -22.31
C ILE A 7 31.93 -14.40 -22.53
N LEU A 8 31.28 -15.25 -23.34
CA LEU A 8 29.84 -15.15 -23.55
C LEU A 8 29.02 -15.41 -22.27
N ALA A 9 29.45 -16.37 -21.43
CA ALA A 9 28.77 -16.68 -20.17
C ALA A 9 28.87 -15.52 -19.16
N VAL A 10 30.01 -14.80 -19.11
CA VAL A 10 30.19 -13.64 -18.21
C VAL A 10 29.36 -12.45 -18.66
N VAL A 11 29.24 -12.20 -19.97
CA VAL A 11 28.44 -11.08 -20.50
C VAL A 11 26.94 -11.30 -20.27
N THR A 12 26.44 -12.54 -20.38
CA THR A 12 25.02 -12.81 -20.11
C THR A 12 24.67 -12.69 -18.61
N ALA A 13 25.59 -13.05 -17.70
CA ALA A 13 25.37 -12.87 -16.26
C ALA A 13 25.35 -11.40 -15.83
N ALA A 14 26.16 -10.54 -16.48
CA ALA A 14 26.20 -9.10 -16.18
C ALA A 14 24.95 -8.35 -16.64
N LEU A 15 24.28 -8.82 -17.70
CA LEU A 15 23.04 -8.20 -18.17
C LEU A 15 21.81 -8.54 -17.30
N ALA A 16 21.82 -9.67 -16.58
CA ALA A 16 20.73 -10.07 -15.68
C ALA A 16 20.72 -9.25 -14.37
N SER A 17 21.82 -8.58 -14.00
CA SER A 17 21.94 -7.84 -12.73
C SER A 17 21.50 -6.37 -12.82
N CYS A 18 21.11 -5.87 -14.00
CA CYS A 18 20.69 -4.49 -14.20
C CYS A 18 19.16 -4.32 -14.32
N ALA A 19 18.36 -5.26 -13.83
CA ALA A 19 16.92 -5.04 -13.74
C ALA A 19 16.68 -3.96 -12.66
N PRO A 20 16.08 -2.79 -13.04
CA PRO A 20 15.79 -1.76 -12.05
C PRO A 20 14.83 -2.31 -11.00
N ASP A 21 15.13 -2.04 -9.73
CA ASP A 21 14.23 -2.40 -8.64
C ASP A 21 13.05 -1.42 -8.62
N TYR A 22 11.93 -1.88 -9.14
CA TYR A 22 10.66 -1.14 -9.15
C TYR A 22 9.84 -1.34 -7.86
N ALA A 23 10.39 -2.01 -6.87
CA ALA A 23 9.69 -2.41 -5.67
C ALA A 23 9.08 -1.24 -4.88
N HIS A 24 9.72 -0.07 -4.95
CA HIS A 24 9.31 1.14 -4.23
C HIS A 24 8.77 2.25 -5.14
N THR A 25 8.53 1.96 -6.42
CA THR A 25 8.00 2.95 -7.36
C THR A 25 6.49 2.80 -7.52
N ALA A 26 5.75 3.84 -7.11
CA ALA A 26 4.31 3.91 -7.30
C ALA A 26 3.97 4.31 -8.74
N PHE A 27 4.03 3.36 -9.68
CA PHE A 27 3.58 3.59 -11.05
C PHE A 27 2.07 3.84 -11.10
N ARG A 28 1.65 4.70 -12.02
CA ARG A 28 0.23 4.80 -12.35
C ARG A 28 -0.19 3.59 -13.17
N CYS A 29 -1.35 3.06 -12.86
CA CYS A 29 -1.94 1.90 -13.54
C CYS A 29 -3.42 2.13 -13.88
N ASP A 30 -3.85 1.47 -14.92
CA ASP A 30 -5.23 1.37 -15.37
C ASP A 30 -5.39 0.06 -16.18
N ALA A 31 -6.54 -0.13 -16.84
CA ALA A 31 -6.79 -1.33 -17.65
C ALA A 31 -5.79 -1.50 -18.82
N GLU A 32 -5.24 -0.39 -19.34
CA GLU A 32 -4.30 -0.37 -20.46
C GLU A 32 -2.84 -0.45 -20.02
N ARG A 33 -2.57 -0.08 -18.75
CA ARG A 33 -1.24 -0.03 -18.14
C ARG A 33 -1.20 -0.88 -16.89
N PRO A 34 -1.09 -2.21 -17.00
CA PRO A 34 -1.02 -3.10 -15.85
C PRO A 34 0.25 -2.87 -15.03
N CYS A 35 0.20 -3.23 -13.77
CA CYS A 35 1.35 -3.16 -12.87
C CYS A 35 2.43 -4.20 -13.23
N PRO A 36 3.70 -3.92 -12.90
CA PRO A 36 4.77 -4.91 -12.94
C PRO A 36 4.42 -6.18 -12.13
N THR A 37 5.07 -7.29 -12.47
CA THR A 37 4.90 -8.56 -11.76
C THR A 37 5.12 -8.39 -10.26
N GLY A 38 4.20 -8.91 -9.44
CA GLY A 38 4.23 -8.82 -7.97
C GLY A 38 3.63 -7.53 -7.41
N GLN A 39 3.05 -6.69 -8.26
CA GLN A 39 2.27 -5.52 -7.83
C GLN A 39 0.83 -5.61 -8.36
N THR A 40 -0.09 -5.00 -7.63
CA THR A 40 -1.50 -4.89 -8.00
C THR A 40 -1.88 -3.42 -8.19
N CYS A 41 -2.78 -3.17 -9.14
CA CYS A 41 -3.31 -1.82 -9.37
C CYS A 41 -4.37 -1.49 -8.33
N TYR A 42 -4.10 -0.47 -7.50
CA TYR A 42 -5.03 0.05 -6.52
C TYR A 42 -5.17 1.57 -6.67
N ALA A 43 -6.40 2.04 -6.79
CA ALA A 43 -6.70 3.47 -6.93
C ALA A 43 -5.82 4.16 -7.99
N GLY A 44 -5.55 3.49 -9.11
CA GLY A 44 -4.74 4.01 -10.20
C GLY A 44 -3.22 4.02 -9.94
N ARG A 45 -2.75 3.32 -8.89
CA ARG A 45 -1.33 3.17 -8.56
C ARG A 45 -0.95 1.73 -8.30
N CYS A 46 0.23 1.33 -8.78
CA CYS A 46 0.78 0.00 -8.49
C CYS A 46 1.29 -0.06 -7.06
N ARG A 47 0.86 -1.06 -6.30
CA ARG A 47 1.26 -1.30 -4.92
C ARG A 47 1.66 -2.75 -4.72
N ARG A 48 2.58 -3.02 -3.80
CA ARG A 48 2.90 -4.37 -3.34
C ARG A 48 1.81 -4.84 -2.39
N GLY A 49 1.60 -6.15 -2.39
CA GLY A 49 0.70 -6.82 -1.47
C GLY A 49 -0.78 -6.57 -1.76
N LEU A 50 -1.57 -7.60 -1.50
CA LEU A 50 -3.00 -7.47 -1.30
C LEU A 50 -3.23 -7.34 0.21
N PRO A 51 -4.21 -6.57 0.67
CA PRO A 51 -4.67 -6.67 2.04
C PRO A 51 -4.95 -8.13 2.37
N THR A 52 -4.43 -8.61 3.50
CA THR A 52 -4.57 -10.02 3.93
C THR A 52 -5.48 -10.17 5.14
N GLY A 53 -5.92 -9.05 5.73
CA GLY A 53 -6.75 -8.99 6.91
C GLY A 53 -8.25 -9.19 6.65
N ASP A 54 -9.03 -9.01 7.71
CA ASP A 54 -10.50 -9.15 7.72
C ASP A 54 -11.22 -8.04 6.93
N GLY A 55 -10.44 -7.15 6.29
CA GLY A 55 -10.92 -6.02 5.52
C GLY A 55 -10.81 -4.69 6.26
N VAL A 56 -10.98 -3.62 5.52
CA VAL A 56 -10.78 -2.24 5.98
C VAL A 56 -12.07 -1.66 6.53
N ALA A 57 -12.04 -1.12 7.76
CA ALA A 57 -13.19 -0.41 8.31
C ALA A 57 -13.49 0.87 7.51
N CYS A 58 -14.74 1.02 7.09
CA CYS A 58 -15.19 2.10 6.22
C CYS A 58 -16.50 2.70 6.76
N GLY A 59 -16.40 3.51 7.80
CA GLY A 59 -17.56 4.01 8.52
C GLY A 59 -18.31 2.88 9.26
N ALA A 60 -19.54 2.62 8.84
CA ALA A 60 -20.39 1.56 9.45
C ALA A 60 -20.24 0.18 8.79
N VAL A 61 -19.42 0.05 7.76
CA VAL A 61 -19.21 -1.19 7.00
C VAL A 61 -17.73 -1.56 6.96
N THR A 62 -17.43 -2.82 6.66
CA THR A 62 -16.06 -3.29 6.39
C THR A 62 -15.96 -3.64 4.91
N CYS A 63 -14.94 -3.12 4.26
CA CYS A 63 -14.63 -3.43 2.86
C CYS A 63 -13.76 -4.70 2.82
N ASP A 64 -14.15 -5.68 2.01
CA ASP A 64 -13.37 -6.91 1.81
C ASP A 64 -12.08 -6.65 1.00
N ALA A 65 -11.23 -7.67 0.88
CA ALA A 65 -9.94 -7.58 0.19
C ALA A 65 -10.01 -7.19 -1.30
N SER A 66 -11.18 -7.24 -1.94
CA SER A 66 -11.39 -6.81 -3.33
C SER A 66 -11.84 -5.35 -3.45
N HIS A 67 -12.11 -4.71 -2.31
CA HIS A 67 -12.61 -3.36 -2.21
C HIS A 67 -11.65 -2.47 -1.39
N LEU A 68 -11.70 -1.18 -1.64
CA LEU A 68 -11.05 -0.16 -0.81
C LEU A 68 -12.11 0.75 -0.17
N CYS A 69 -11.76 1.32 0.96
CA CYS A 69 -12.56 2.38 1.56
C CYS A 69 -12.25 3.72 0.87
N CYS A 70 -13.25 4.33 0.27
CA CYS A 70 -13.12 5.65 -0.34
C CYS A 70 -13.83 6.68 0.52
N VAL A 71 -13.08 7.68 0.98
CA VAL A 71 -13.57 8.83 1.76
C VAL A 71 -13.45 10.08 0.91
N GLY A 72 -14.57 10.54 0.40
CA GLY A 72 -14.64 11.78 -0.39
C GLY A 72 -15.04 12.98 0.47
N PRO A 73 -14.79 14.23 -0.02
CA PRO A 73 -15.10 15.44 0.73
C PRO A 73 -16.62 15.64 0.94
N ASP A 74 -17.43 15.14 0.02
CA ASP A 74 -18.89 15.38 0.03
C ASP A 74 -19.71 14.09 0.17
N ASN A 75 -19.06 12.94 0.39
CA ASN A 75 -19.73 11.64 0.47
C ASN A 75 -19.29 10.88 1.72
N PRO A 76 -20.21 10.16 2.37
CA PRO A 76 -19.84 9.29 3.49
C PRO A 76 -18.85 8.21 3.00
N PRO A 77 -18.01 7.67 3.91
CA PRO A 77 -17.12 6.55 3.62
C PRO A 77 -17.89 5.38 2.96
N ARG A 78 -17.33 4.82 1.89
CA ARG A 78 -17.95 3.74 1.14
C ARG A 78 -16.92 2.78 0.54
N CYS A 79 -17.28 1.51 0.45
CA CYS A 79 -16.47 0.54 -0.29
C CYS A 79 -16.65 0.72 -1.80
N ILE A 80 -15.57 0.79 -2.53
CA ILE A 80 -15.54 0.77 -4.00
C ILE A 80 -14.59 -0.34 -4.45
N ALA A 81 -14.74 -0.84 -5.67
CA ALA A 81 -13.82 -1.83 -6.19
C ALA A 81 -12.38 -1.29 -6.19
N ALA A 82 -11.41 -2.14 -5.88
CA ALA A 82 -10.00 -1.73 -5.78
C ALA A 82 -9.44 -1.15 -7.10
N SER A 83 -10.05 -1.50 -8.25
CA SER A 83 -9.74 -0.94 -9.57
C SER A 83 -10.32 0.45 -9.82
N ASP A 84 -11.31 0.89 -9.02
CA ASP A 84 -12.01 2.14 -9.23
C ASP A 84 -11.21 3.33 -8.70
N VAL A 85 -11.45 4.50 -9.28
CA VAL A 85 -10.81 5.74 -8.84
C VAL A 85 -11.59 6.33 -7.66
N CYS A 86 -10.92 6.50 -6.53
CA CYS A 86 -11.45 7.25 -5.39
C CYS A 86 -11.21 8.75 -5.60
N PRO A 87 -12.26 9.60 -5.63
CA PRO A 87 -12.09 11.05 -5.78
C PRO A 87 -11.53 11.75 -4.53
N GLY A 88 -11.38 11.04 -3.42
CA GLY A 88 -10.83 11.50 -2.16
C GLY A 88 -9.68 10.63 -1.67
N THR A 89 -9.67 10.29 -0.39
CA THR A 89 -8.67 9.41 0.21
C THR A 89 -9.10 7.95 0.06
N ALA A 90 -8.22 7.14 -0.52
CA ALA A 90 -8.39 5.71 -0.68
C ALA A 90 -7.66 4.96 0.44
N ALA A 91 -8.35 4.12 1.22
CA ALA A 91 -7.72 3.29 2.24
C ALA A 91 -7.83 1.79 1.89
N LEU A 92 -6.70 1.11 1.95
CA LEU A 92 -6.52 -0.31 1.70
C LEU A 92 -6.21 -1.09 2.98
N CYS A 93 -5.93 -0.39 4.05
CA CYS A 93 -5.70 -0.92 5.39
C CYS A 93 -6.15 0.13 6.41
N ASP A 94 -6.45 -0.28 7.62
CA ASP A 94 -6.71 0.61 8.75
C ASP A 94 -5.84 0.26 9.98
N GLY A 95 -5.06 -0.82 9.86
CA GLY A 95 -4.07 -1.30 10.81
C GLY A 95 -3.04 -2.22 10.17
N SER A 96 -2.03 -2.61 10.94
CA SER A 96 -0.95 -3.47 10.44
C SER A 96 -1.39 -4.90 10.16
N GLU A 97 -2.51 -5.34 10.75
CA GLU A 97 -3.12 -6.66 10.56
C GLU A 97 -3.64 -6.88 9.15
N ASP A 98 -3.97 -5.80 8.44
CA ASP A 98 -4.41 -5.85 7.05
C ASP A 98 -3.26 -6.04 6.07
N CYS A 99 -2.01 -5.90 6.54
CA CYS A 99 -0.83 -5.92 5.69
C CYS A 99 -0.12 -7.28 5.74
N GLN A 100 0.65 -7.59 4.71
CA GLN A 100 1.49 -8.79 4.72
C GLN A 100 2.57 -8.70 5.81
N PRO A 101 3.06 -9.85 6.32
CA PRO A 101 4.14 -9.85 7.29
C PRO A 101 5.36 -9.06 6.80
N GLY A 102 5.77 -8.07 7.58
CA GLY A 102 6.87 -7.14 7.27
C GLY A 102 6.43 -5.80 6.72
N ASP A 103 5.20 -5.68 6.25
CA ASP A 103 4.61 -4.40 5.84
C ASP A 103 3.83 -3.75 7.00
N ARG A 104 3.60 -2.46 6.88
CA ARG A 104 2.83 -1.62 7.80
C ARG A 104 1.75 -0.87 7.04
N CYS A 105 0.70 -0.50 7.73
CA CYS A 105 -0.30 0.40 7.17
C CYS A 105 0.23 1.84 7.23
N CYS A 106 0.44 2.42 6.07
CA CYS A 106 1.05 3.74 5.87
C CYS A 106 0.02 4.75 5.39
N ALA A 107 0.08 5.97 5.92
CA ALA A 107 -0.70 7.10 5.43
C ALA A 107 0.19 8.04 4.60
N ASP A 108 -0.26 8.39 3.39
CA ASP A 108 0.41 9.34 2.50
C ASP A 108 -0.65 10.23 1.82
N GLY A 109 -0.91 11.38 2.44
CA GLY A 109 -1.81 12.40 1.91
C GLY A 109 -3.19 11.86 1.52
N ASN A 110 -3.33 11.37 0.29
CA ASN A 110 -4.60 10.91 -0.27
C ASN A 110 -4.76 9.39 -0.33
N ALA A 111 -3.86 8.63 0.30
CA ALA A 111 -3.92 7.17 0.29
C ALA A 111 -3.44 6.57 1.61
N VAL A 112 -4.09 5.47 2.00
CA VAL A 112 -3.66 4.61 3.10
C VAL A 112 -3.43 3.22 2.52
N PHE A 113 -2.23 2.66 2.69
CA PHE A 113 -1.78 1.46 1.98
C PHE A 113 -0.69 0.72 2.75
N CYS A 114 -0.51 -0.56 2.43
CA CYS A 114 0.57 -1.37 3.00
C CYS A 114 1.92 -1.08 2.32
N ASP A 115 2.96 -0.83 3.11
CA ASP A 115 4.34 -0.69 2.66
C ASP A 115 5.31 -1.14 3.76
N ALA A 116 6.53 -1.53 3.37
CA ALA A 116 7.59 -1.92 4.30
C ALA A 116 8.14 -0.73 5.10
N SER A 117 7.96 0.51 4.61
CA SER A 117 8.43 1.73 5.28
C SER A 117 7.40 2.85 5.16
N CYS A 118 7.03 3.44 6.29
CA CYS A 118 6.08 4.55 6.35
C CYS A 118 6.78 5.86 6.70
N GLY A 119 6.36 6.94 6.04
CA GLY A 119 6.58 8.30 6.55
C GLY A 119 5.63 8.64 7.70
N GLN A 120 4.42 8.04 7.68
CA GLN A 120 3.41 8.14 8.72
C GLN A 120 2.62 6.83 8.76
N TYR A 121 2.33 6.32 9.96
CA TYR A 121 1.57 5.09 10.16
C TYR A 121 0.08 5.39 10.27
N ALA A 122 -0.74 4.65 9.54
CA ALA A 122 -2.18 4.60 9.76
C ALA A 122 -2.50 3.55 10.84
N CYS A 123 -3.56 3.78 11.61
CA CYS A 123 -3.93 2.96 12.75
C CYS A 123 -5.44 2.91 12.97
N ARG A 124 -5.90 1.79 13.51
CA ARG A 124 -7.25 1.62 14.05
C ARG A 124 -7.29 1.91 15.54
N ASP A 125 -6.24 1.52 16.24
CA ASP A 125 -6.05 1.79 17.67
C ASP A 125 -4.56 1.94 18.02
N ASN A 126 -4.28 2.16 19.31
CA ASN A 126 -2.90 2.37 19.77
C ASN A 126 -1.99 1.14 19.61
N ALA A 127 -2.55 -0.06 19.48
CA ALA A 127 -1.76 -1.28 19.29
C ALA A 127 -1.13 -1.36 17.90
N ASP A 128 -1.70 -0.65 16.89
CA ASP A 128 -1.17 -0.57 15.54
C ASP A 128 0.06 0.34 15.46
N CYS A 129 0.26 1.19 16.46
CA CYS A 129 1.28 2.22 16.45
C CYS A 129 2.63 1.71 16.96
N PRO A 130 3.75 2.16 16.37
CA PRO A 130 5.07 1.85 16.89
C PRO A 130 5.30 2.53 18.25
N SER A 131 6.21 1.99 19.05
CA SER A 131 6.53 2.54 20.39
C SER A 131 7.07 3.97 20.37
N THR A 132 7.57 4.43 19.22
CA THR A 132 8.02 5.82 19.00
C THR A 132 6.87 6.80 18.79
N GLU A 133 5.71 6.32 18.35
CA GLU A 133 4.51 7.11 18.06
C GLU A 133 3.27 6.40 18.64
N PRO A 134 3.16 6.23 19.98
CA PRO A 134 2.26 5.24 20.58
C PRO A 134 0.77 5.64 20.57
N ASN A 135 0.44 6.82 20.08
CA ASN A 135 -0.93 7.34 20.13
C ASN A 135 -1.58 7.30 18.75
N CYS A 136 -2.69 6.57 18.62
CA CYS A 136 -3.51 6.58 17.40
C CYS A 136 -4.50 7.75 17.45
N CYS A 137 -4.19 8.80 16.71
CA CYS A 137 -5.00 10.01 16.65
C CYS A 137 -5.99 9.94 15.49
N ARG A 138 -7.28 9.85 15.83
CA ARG A 138 -8.37 9.86 14.85
C ARG A 138 -8.86 11.29 14.62
N ALA A 139 -8.84 11.69 13.36
CA ALA A 139 -9.56 12.87 12.87
C ALA A 139 -10.94 12.43 12.32
N ASP A 140 -11.47 13.13 11.34
CA ASP A 140 -12.77 12.84 10.71
C ASP A 140 -12.71 11.70 9.69
N THR A 141 -11.75 10.77 9.84
CA THR A 141 -11.56 9.61 8.96
C THR A 141 -11.84 8.30 9.70
N PRO A 142 -12.21 7.20 8.99
CA PRO A 142 -12.41 5.89 9.60
C PRO A 142 -11.17 5.31 10.28
N TRP A 143 -9.97 5.77 9.90
CA TRP A 143 -8.67 5.40 10.49
C TRP A 143 -8.05 6.59 11.22
N GLY A 144 -7.07 6.34 12.05
CA GLY A 144 -6.22 7.33 12.70
C GLY A 144 -4.82 7.38 12.09
N VAL A 145 -3.99 8.25 12.64
CA VAL A 145 -2.55 8.31 12.36
C VAL A 145 -1.78 8.26 13.68
N CYS A 146 -0.65 7.55 13.66
CA CYS A 146 0.18 7.45 14.85
C CYS A 146 0.92 8.77 15.11
N SER A 147 1.07 9.13 16.39
CA SER A 147 1.71 10.36 16.84
C SER A 147 2.52 10.12 18.11
N GLU A 148 3.66 10.80 18.25
CA GLU A 148 4.43 10.87 19.50
C GLU A 148 3.68 11.68 20.58
N ALA A 149 3.08 12.80 20.15
CA ALA A 149 2.26 13.63 21.01
C ALA A 149 0.87 13.00 21.18
N GLY A 150 0.25 13.20 22.32
CA GLY A 150 -1.17 12.86 22.46
C GLY A 150 -2.03 13.59 21.43
N CYS A 151 -3.23 13.09 21.15
CA CYS A 151 -4.17 13.67 20.19
C CYS A 151 -4.76 15.02 20.67
#